data_2421961a360f21ada1a6c4f770a98bea
#
_entry.id   2421961a360f21ada1a6c4f770a98bea
#
_cell.length_a   1.000
_cell.length_b   1.000
_cell.length_c   1.000
_cell.angle_alpha   90.00
_cell.angle_beta   90.00
_cell.angle_gamma   90.00
#
_symmetry.space_group_name_H-M   'P 1'
#
loop_
_entity.id
_entity.type
_entity.pdbx_description
1 polymer ?
#
loop_
_entity_poly.entity_id
_entity_poly.type
_entity_poly.pdbx_seq_one_letter_code
_entity_poly.pdbx_strand_id
1 'polypeptide(L)'
;TEQINIIIHNTIYVPGHFHATVAVGTTLAFMAITYLLIPTLFRRKMIFPAMAKWQPYVFGLGMTIVSLFLMGAGTLGVARRHWDMGFAGSALGFEYPGTAYMMMGIAGIGALLAMVGGAMYLIVTVGSVVFGEKLDPGAGFLQSFGKYMPRSAYSVDQPAQLGMAPTVVEQHGSAGFEAPGTFALAMLLLVCFVLYYAINWNYLAAVWPLS
;
A
#
# COMPACT_ATOMS: atom_id res chain seq x y z
N THR A 1 24.67 9.22 -3.25
CA THR A 1 26.08 9.53 -3.39
C THR A 1 26.92 8.30 -3.08
N GLU A 2 28.06 8.13 -3.75
CA GLU A 2 28.89 6.94 -3.66
C GLU A 2 29.43 6.73 -2.23
N GLN A 3 29.84 7.80 -1.57
CA GLN A 3 30.34 7.74 -0.20
C GLN A 3 29.31 7.19 0.79
N ILE A 4 28.05 7.58 0.66
CA ILE A 4 26.97 7.06 1.51
C ILE A 4 26.76 5.58 1.19
N ASN A 5 26.76 5.20 -0.10
CA ASN A 5 26.56 3.82 -0.49
C ASN A 5 27.63 2.86 0.05
N ILE A 6 28.88 3.29 0.17
CA ILE A 6 29.96 2.49 0.78
C ILE A 6 29.58 2.07 2.22
N ILE A 7 28.96 2.97 2.99
CA ILE A 7 28.61 2.72 4.39
C ILE A 7 27.33 1.87 4.52
N ILE A 8 26.31 2.17 3.72
CA ILE A 8 24.98 1.56 3.86
C ILE A 8 24.77 0.36 2.93
N HIS A 9 25.70 0.08 2.02
CA HIS A 9 25.59 -1.03 1.08
C HIS A 9 25.40 -2.37 1.82
N ASN A 10 24.45 -3.17 1.35
CA ASN A 10 24.07 -4.45 1.98
C ASN A 10 23.60 -4.38 3.43
N THR A 11 23.34 -3.20 3.98
CA THR A 11 22.69 -3.05 5.28
C THR A 11 21.18 -2.97 5.14
N ILE A 12 20.48 -3.11 6.27
CA ILE A 12 19.02 -2.97 6.34
C ILE A 12 18.54 -1.51 6.09
N TYR A 13 19.46 -0.56 5.98
CA TYR A 13 19.16 0.80 5.55
C TYR A 13 18.46 0.82 4.19
N VAL A 14 18.94 0.02 3.24
CA VAL A 14 18.38 -0.03 1.88
C VAL A 14 16.92 -0.47 1.87
N PRO A 15 16.53 -1.59 2.52
CA PRO A 15 15.13 -1.91 2.73
C PRO A 15 14.33 -0.81 3.44
N GLY A 16 14.89 -0.19 4.49
CA GLY A 16 14.24 0.92 5.20
C GLY A 16 13.91 2.09 4.27
N HIS A 17 14.87 2.54 3.47
CA HIS A 17 14.67 3.60 2.49
C HIS A 17 13.65 3.21 1.40
N PHE A 18 13.71 1.97 0.91
CA PHE A 18 12.73 1.45 -0.03
C PHE A 18 11.30 1.47 0.54
N HIS A 19 11.13 1.07 1.80
CA HIS A 19 9.83 1.15 2.48
C HIS A 19 9.35 2.61 2.62
N ALA A 20 10.24 3.56 2.88
CA ALA A 20 9.87 4.97 2.94
C ALA A 20 9.31 5.48 1.60
N THR A 21 9.94 5.15 0.50
CA THR A 21 9.58 5.66 -0.82
C THR A 21 8.40 4.89 -1.43
N VAL A 22 8.47 3.57 -1.48
CA VAL A 22 7.48 2.73 -2.17
C VAL A 22 6.31 2.39 -1.25
N ALA A 23 6.56 1.83 -0.06
CA ALA A 23 5.47 1.38 0.80
C ALA A 23 4.70 2.55 1.43
N VAL A 24 5.36 3.64 1.82
CA VAL A 24 4.66 4.82 2.33
C VAL A 24 4.09 5.63 1.18
N GLY A 25 4.92 6.15 0.28
CA GLY A 25 4.49 7.09 -0.75
C GLY A 25 3.53 6.45 -1.76
N THR A 26 3.99 5.44 -2.48
CA THR A 26 3.24 4.82 -3.57
C THR A 26 2.02 4.06 -3.07
N THR A 27 2.15 3.28 -1.99
CA THR A 27 1.04 2.47 -1.48
C THR A 27 -0.09 3.34 -0.93
N LEU A 28 0.22 4.41 -0.18
CA LEU A 28 -0.81 5.34 0.29
C LEU A 28 -1.53 6.04 -0.87
N ALA A 29 -0.82 6.40 -1.94
CA ALA A 29 -1.44 6.98 -3.13
C ALA A 29 -2.42 5.98 -3.78
N PHE A 30 -2.04 4.72 -3.93
CA PHE A 30 -2.93 3.69 -4.47
C PHE A 30 -4.13 3.41 -3.55
N MET A 31 -3.93 3.40 -2.23
CA MET A 31 -5.04 3.27 -1.27
C MET A 31 -6.03 4.44 -1.42
N ALA A 32 -5.55 5.66 -1.56
CA ALA A 32 -6.40 6.83 -1.77
C ALA A 32 -7.17 6.76 -3.09
N ILE A 33 -6.50 6.37 -4.19
CA ILE A 33 -7.14 6.16 -5.50
C ILE A 33 -8.23 5.08 -5.39
N THR A 34 -7.98 3.98 -4.69
CA THR A 34 -8.98 2.93 -4.50
C THR A 34 -10.24 3.44 -3.79
N TYR A 35 -10.07 4.27 -2.77
CA TYR A 35 -11.21 4.90 -2.08
C TYR A 35 -12.02 5.82 -2.99
N LEU A 36 -11.38 6.48 -3.95
CA LEU A 36 -12.06 7.26 -4.99
C LEU A 36 -12.79 6.36 -5.99
N LEU A 37 -12.17 5.24 -6.37
CA LEU A 37 -12.72 4.33 -7.39
C LEU A 37 -13.96 3.57 -6.91
N ILE A 38 -14.07 3.22 -5.63
CA ILE A 38 -15.22 2.47 -5.10
C ILE A 38 -16.55 3.18 -5.41
N PRO A 39 -16.78 4.43 -4.99
CA PRO A 39 -18.03 5.11 -5.29
C PRO A 39 -18.18 5.50 -6.76
N THR A 40 -17.08 5.77 -7.47
CA THR A 40 -17.14 6.22 -8.87
C THR A 40 -17.39 5.07 -9.85
N LEU A 41 -16.66 3.96 -9.72
CA LEU A 41 -16.77 2.81 -10.61
C LEU A 41 -17.79 1.78 -10.14
N PHE A 42 -17.73 1.39 -8.87
CA PHE A 42 -18.63 0.38 -8.33
C PHE A 42 -19.97 0.94 -7.90
N ARG A 43 -20.14 2.26 -7.89
CA ARG A 43 -21.38 2.94 -7.48
C ARG A 43 -21.89 2.44 -6.13
N ARG A 44 -20.98 2.27 -5.18
CA ARG A 44 -21.25 1.78 -3.82
C ARG A 44 -20.87 2.83 -2.79
N LYS A 45 -21.65 2.90 -1.71
CA LYS A 45 -21.32 3.72 -0.54
C LYS A 45 -20.16 3.08 0.21
N MET A 46 -19.28 3.91 0.76
CA MET A 46 -18.22 3.46 1.64
C MET A 46 -18.80 2.95 2.95
N ILE A 47 -18.47 1.70 3.31
CA ILE A 47 -18.74 1.21 4.66
C ILE A 47 -17.67 1.71 5.63
N PHE A 48 -18.03 1.90 6.90
CA PHE A 48 -17.11 2.37 7.94
C PHE A 48 -16.29 3.61 7.56
N PRO A 49 -16.93 4.74 7.21
CA PRO A 49 -16.21 5.95 6.75
C PRO A 49 -15.26 6.52 7.80
N ALA A 50 -15.50 6.30 9.09
CA ALA A 50 -14.56 6.65 10.15
C ALA A 50 -13.27 5.82 10.05
N MET A 51 -13.38 4.52 9.79
CA MET A 51 -12.23 3.65 9.58
C MET A 51 -11.45 4.07 8.33
N ALA A 52 -12.13 4.37 7.23
CA ALA A 52 -11.51 4.86 6.00
C ALA A 52 -10.72 6.17 6.23
N LYS A 53 -11.22 7.05 7.10
CA LYS A 53 -10.54 8.30 7.47
C LYS A 53 -9.26 8.07 8.27
N TRP A 54 -9.27 7.16 9.24
CA TRP A 54 -8.13 6.93 10.12
C TRP A 54 -7.09 5.97 9.55
N GLN A 55 -7.50 5.10 8.63
CA GLN A 55 -6.66 4.06 8.04
C GLN A 55 -5.32 4.59 7.47
N PRO A 56 -5.29 5.67 6.65
CA PRO A 56 -4.02 6.13 6.09
C PRO A 56 -3.06 6.65 7.15
N TYR A 57 -3.56 7.22 8.24
CA TYR A 57 -2.72 7.66 9.36
C TYR A 57 -2.11 6.48 10.11
N VAL A 58 -2.91 5.44 10.39
CA VAL A 58 -2.43 4.23 11.08
C VAL A 58 -1.39 3.51 10.23
N PHE A 59 -1.68 3.31 8.94
CA PHE A 59 -0.76 2.67 8.02
C PHE A 59 0.51 3.52 7.81
N GLY A 60 0.34 4.80 7.51
CA GLY A 60 1.44 5.73 7.23
C GLY A 60 2.36 5.90 8.43
N LEU A 61 1.81 6.05 9.64
CA LEU A 61 2.61 6.14 10.86
C LEU A 61 3.38 4.83 11.10
N GLY A 62 2.71 3.68 10.99
CA GLY A 62 3.36 2.38 11.15
C GLY A 62 4.53 2.20 10.18
N MET A 63 4.30 2.45 8.90
CA MET A 63 5.35 2.35 7.88
C MET A 63 6.47 3.39 8.03
N THR A 64 6.16 4.59 8.53
CA THR A 64 7.17 5.60 8.84
C THR A 64 8.10 5.13 9.96
N ILE A 65 7.53 4.56 11.03
CA ILE A 65 8.31 3.96 12.11
C ILE A 65 9.20 2.83 11.56
N VAL A 66 8.64 1.89 10.79
CA VAL A 66 9.43 0.83 10.13
C VAL A 66 10.61 1.42 9.38
N SER A 67 10.34 2.36 8.48
CA SER A 67 11.35 2.93 7.59
C SER A 67 12.48 3.61 8.36
N LEU A 68 12.14 4.49 9.30
CA LEU A 68 13.12 5.26 10.06
C LEU A 68 14.00 4.35 10.93
N PHE A 69 13.40 3.38 11.61
CA PHE A 69 14.15 2.52 12.52
C PHE A 69 14.95 1.44 11.79
N LEU A 70 14.49 0.96 10.61
CA LEU A 70 15.32 0.12 9.74
C LEU A 70 16.51 0.91 9.17
N MET A 71 16.30 2.15 8.74
CA MET A 71 17.41 2.99 8.30
C MET A 71 18.40 3.25 9.44
N GLY A 72 17.91 3.56 10.64
CA GLY A 72 18.73 3.72 11.82
C GLY A 72 19.54 2.47 12.16
N ALA A 73 18.92 1.30 12.20
CA ALA A 73 19.61 0.03 12.42
C ALA A 73 20.65 -0.26 11.32
N GLY A 74 20.33 0.09 10.08
CA GLY A 74 21.25 -0.06 8.95
C GLY A 74 22.51 0.82 9.06
N THR A 75 22.42 2.04 9.63
CA THR A 75 23.58 2.89 9.92
C THR A 75 24.50 2.31 11.00
N LEU A 76 23.94 1.44 11.85
CA LEU A 76 24.72 0.69 12.86
C LEU A 76 25.31 -0.61 12.29
N GLY A 77 25.22 -0.83 10.97
CA GLY A 77 25.82 -1.96 10.29
C GLY A 77 24.95 -3.22 10.25
N VAL A 78 23.67 -3.16 10.67
CA VAL A 78 22.79 -4.32 10.59
C VAL A 78 22.64 -4.74 9.12
N ALA A 79 23.07 -5.96 8.82
CA ALA A 79 23.06 -6.49 7.46
C ALA A 79 21.62 -6.81 6.99
N ARG A 80 21.36 -6.67 5.72
CA ARG A 80 20.13 -7.17 5.09
C ARG A 80 20.26 -8.65 4.76
N ARG A 81 19.15 -9.36 4.65
CA ARG A 81 19.07 -10.75 4.14
C ARG A 81 19.68 -11.81 5.04
N HIS A 82 19.85 -11.56 6.32
CA HIS A 82 20.15 -12.61 7.26
C HIS A 82 18.93 -12.86 8.18
N TRP A 83 18.77 -14.09 8.55
CA TRP A 83 17.65 -14.55 9.37
C TRP A 83 17.97 -14.54 10.87
N ASP A 84 19.26 -14.47 11.20
CA ASP A 84 19.75 -14.47 12.58
C ASP A 84 20.66 -13.27 12.80
N MET A 85 20.24 -12.34 13.67
CA MET A 85 21.03 -11.18 14.04
C MET A 85 22.23 -11.52 14.92
N GLY A 86 22.21 -12.67 15.59
CA GLY A 86 23.29 -13.11 16.45
C GLY A 86 24.42 -13.82 15.74
N PHE A 87 24.27 -14.15 14.45
CA PHE A 87 25.24 -14.98 13.71
C PHE A 87 25.62 -16.27 14.45
N ALA A 88 24.66 -16.88 15.15
CA ALA A 88 24.87 -17.99 16.06
C ALA A 88 25.56 -19.22 15.43
N GLY A 89 25.53 -19.37 14.13
CA GLY A 89 26.23 -20.43 13.40
C GLY A 89 27.51 -19.97 12.70
N SER A 90 27.94 -18.73 12.86
CA SER A 90 29.13 -18.18 12.20
C SER A 90 30.41 -18.46 12.99
N ALA A 91 31.47 -18.85 12.28
CA ALA A 91 32.81 -18.97 12.87
C ALA A 91 33.39 -17.63 13.31
N LEU A 92 32.86 -16.51 12.76
CA LEU A 92 33.18 -15.15 13.15
C LEU A 92 32.03 -14.63 13.99
N GLY A 93 32.10 -14.77 15.32
CA GLY A 93 31.12 -14.17 16.22
C GLY A 93 31.07 -12.67 16.01
N PHE A 94 29.88 -12.14 15.69
CA PHE A 94 29.63 -10.71 15.55
C PHE A 94 28.42 -10.34 16.38
N GLU A 95 28.57 -9.37 17.25
CA GLU A 95 27.48 -8.83 18.04
C GLU A 95 27.15 -7.40 17.59
N TYR A 96 25.89 -7.17 17.28
CA TYR A 96 25.41 -5.81 17.05
C TYR A 96 25.31 -5.04 18.38
N PRO A 97 25.50 -3.72 18.35
CA PRO A 97 25.26 -2.91 19.55
C PRO A 97 23.81 -3.02 20.00
N GLY A 98 23.58 -2.95 21.31
CA GLY A 98 22.23 -3.08 21.90
C GLY A 98 21.20 -2.08 21.32
N THR A 99 21.67 -0.92 20.86
CA THR A 99 20.84 0.07 20.15
C THR A 99 20.29 -0.45 18.82
N ALA A 100 21.00 -1.32 18.13
CA ALA A 100 20.52 -1.94 16.90
C ALA A 100 19.33 -2.86 17.16
N TYR A 101 19.40 -3.67 18.21
CA TYR A 101 18.29 -4.53 18.63
C TYR A 101 17.07 -3.71 19.06
N MET A 102 17.29 -2.62 19.78
CA MET A 102 16.20 -1.71 20.17
C MET A 102 15.53 -1.10 18.93
N MET A 103 16.30 -0.63 17.95
CA MET A 103 15.76 -0.08 16.70
C MET A 103 14.96 -1.12 15.91
N MET A 104 15.46 -2.35 15.80
CA MET A 104 14.74 -3.44 15.16
C MET A 104 13.45 -3.79 15.90
N GLY A 105 13.44 -3.77 17.24
CA GLY A 105 12.23 -3.96 18.04
C GLY A 105 11.17 -2.88 17.78
N ILE A 106 11.58 -1.61 17.75
CA ILE A 106 10.67 -0.50 17.43
C ILE A 106 10.15 -0.60 15.99
N ALA A 107 11.00 -0.99 15.04
CA ALA A 107 10.57 -1.26 13.67
C ALA A 107 9.51 -2.37 13.63
N GLY A 108 9.66 -3.42 14.45
CA GLY A 108 8.67 -4.49 14.62
C GLY A 108 7.31 -3.97 15.12
N ILE A 109 7.30 -3.07 16.10
CA ILE A 109 6.06 -2.41 16.58
C ILE A 109 5.43 -1.59 15.44
N GLY A 110 6.24 -0.84 14.69
CA GLY A 110 5.76 -0.11 13.51
C GLY A 110 5.13 -1.03 12.46
N ALA A 111 5.72 -2.19 12.22
CA ALA A 111 5.19 -3.20 11.29
C ALA A 111 3.83 -3.74 11.74
N LEU A 112 3.64 -4.02 13.02
CA LEU A 112 2.34 -4.42 13.57
C LEU A 112 1.28 -3.33 13.38
N LEU A 113 1.65 -2.07 13.62
CA LEU A 113 0.74 -0.93 13.39
C LEU A 113 0.38 -0.79 11.90
N ALA A 114 1.35 -0.92 11.02
CA ALA A 114 1.13 -0.88 9.56
C ALA A 114 0.23 -2.05 9.11
N MET A 115 0.39 -3.24 9.68
CA MET A 115 -0.46 -4.40 9.41
C MET A 115 -1.92 -4.13 9.82
N VAL A 116 -2.15 -3.50 10.97
CA VAL A 116 -3.50 -3.06 11.38
C VAL A 116 -4.07 -2.07 10.37
N GLY A 117 -3.29 -1.06 9.95
CA GLY A 117 -3.71 -0.10 8.92
C GLY A 117 -4.02 -0.75 7.57
N GLY A 118 -3.24 -1.75 7.16
CA GLY A 118 -3.50 -2.57 5.98
C GLY A 118 -4.78 -3.41 6.09
N ALA A 119 -5.02 -4.03 7.25
CA ALA A 119 -6.26 -4.77 7.51
C ALA A 119 -7.50 -3.85 7.47
N MET A 120 -7.40 -2.66 8.07
CA MET A 120 -8.45 -1.64 7.97
C MET A 120 -8.78 -1.29 6.51
N TYR A 121 -7.75 -1.11 5.68
CA TYR A 121 -7.92 -0.85 4.26
C TYR A 121 -8.67 -1.98 3.54
N LEU A 122 -8.27 -3.22 3.77
CA LEU A 122 -8.93 -4.39 3.16
C LEU A 122 -10.40 -4.51 3.60
N ILE A 123 -10.69 -4.32 4.89
CA ILE A 123 -12.05 -4.36 5.41
C ILE A 123 -12.92 -3.29 4.75
N VAL A 124 -12.42 -2.05 4.68
CA VAL A 124 -13.17 -0.95 4.06
C VAL A 124 -13.35 -1.18 2.57
N THR A 125 -12.31 -1.56 1.84
CA THR A 125 -12.34 -1.70 0.39
C THR A 125 -13.21 -2.86 -0.05
N VAL A 126 -12.89 -4.06 0.42
CA VAL A 126 -13.64 -5.28 0.08
C VAL A 126 -15.05 -5.19 0.61
N GLY A 127 -15.22 -4.75 1.85
CA GLY A 127 -16.54 -4.60 2.47
C GLY A 127 -17.42 -3.60 1.72
N SER A 128 -16.87 -2.48 1.26
CA SER A 128 -17.63 -1.49 0.49
C SER A 128 -18.06 -2.03 -0.88
N VAL A 129 -17.20 -2.79 -1.54
CA VAL A 129 -17.52 -3.40 -2.85
C VAL A 129 -18.57 -4.50 -2.70
N VAL A 130 -18.50 -5.32 -1.64
CA VAL A 130 -19.40 -6.48 -1.48
C VAL A 130 -20.70 -6.06 -0.79
N PHE A 131 -20.61 -5.31 0.31
CA PHE A 131 -21.74 -5.02 1.19
C PHE A 131 -22.21 -3.56 1.14
N GLY A 132 -21.48 -2.67 0.46
CA GLY A 132 -21.86 -1.26 0.36
C GLY A 132 -23.23 -1.10 -0.32
N GLU A 133 -24.05 -0.19 0.17
CA GLU A 133 -25.30 0.18 -0.48
C GLU A 133 -25.03 0.81 -1.85
N LYS A 134 -25.91 0.60 -2.81
CA LYS A 134 -25.81 1.26 -4.12
C LYS A 134 -26.03 2.76 -3.95
N LEU A 135 -25.19 3.54 -4.62
CA LEU A 135 -25.39 5.00 -4.73
C LEU A 135 -26.52 5.32 -5.69
N ASP A 136 -27.30 6.33 -5.32
CA ASP A 136 -28.36 6.85 -6.18
C ASP A 136 -27.79 7.37 -7.51
N PRO A 137 -28.57 7.30 -8.61
CA PRO A 137 -28.18 7.93 -9.86
C PRO A 137 -27.91 9.43 -9.64
N GLY A 138 -26.77 9.92 -10.09
CA GLY A 138 -26.35 11.32 -9.88
C GLY A 138 -25.58 11.60 -8.59
N ALA A 139 -25.54 10.67 -7.62
CA ALA A 139 -24.72 10.83 -6.42
C ALA A 139 -23.22 10.79 -6.75
N GLY A 140 -22.46 11.79 -6.27
CA GLY A 140 -21.02 11.89 -6.48
C GLY A 140 -20.21 11.21 -5.38
N PHE A 141 -18.88 11.24 -5.57
CA PHE A 141 -17.91 10.68 -4.63
C PHE A 141 -18.09 11.19 -3.19
N LEU A 142 -18.31 12.49 -3.01
CA LEU A 142 -18.44 13.11 -1.69
C LEU A 142 -19.65 12.59 -0.90
N GLN A 143 -20.73 12.26 -1.58
CA GLN A 143 -21.95 11.71 -0.96
C GLN A 143 -21.74 10.29 -0.44
N SER A 144 -20.74 9.56 -0.92
CA SER A 144 -20.41 8.22 -0.43
C SER A 144 -19.89 8.22 1.02
N PHE A 145 -19.34 9.32 1.49
CA PHE A 145 -18.84 9.48 2.86
C PHE A 145 -19.89 10.00 3.85
N GLY A 146 -21.06 10.38 3.38
CA GLY A 146 -22.17 10.83 4.22
C GLY A 146 -21.82 12.02 5.11
N LYS A 147 -22.25 11.96 6.37
CA LYS A 147 -22.07 13.05 7.35
C LYS A 147 -20.63 13.35 7.77
N TYR A 148 -19.67 12.50 7.38
CA TYR A 148 -18.25 12.71 7.70
C TYR A 148 -17.56 13.75 6.80
N MET A 149 -18.23 14.14 5.70
CA MET A 149 -17.76 15.24 4.87
C MET A 149 -18.56 16.49 5.24
N PRO A 150 -17.90 17.62 5.58
CA PRO A 150 -18.61 18.85 5.85
C PRO A 150 -19.32 19.30 4.59
N ARG A 151 -20.63 19.49 4.69
CA ARG A 151 -21.48 19.97 3.58
C ARG A 151 -21.05 21.35 3.04
N SER A 152 -20.28 22.12 3.83
CA SER A 152 -19.80 23.44 3.47
C SER A 152 -18.63 23.48 2.50
N ALA A 153 -17.96 22.34 2.28
CA ALA A 153 -16.77 22.32 1.41
C ALA A 153 -17.12 22.33 -0.09
N TYR A 154 -18.31 21.83 -0.46
CA TYR A 154 -18.73 21.77 -1.87
C TYR A 154 -20.25 21.85 -1.94
N SER A 155 -20.77 22.93 -2.49
CA SER A 155 -22.19 22.96 -2.85
C SER A 155 -22.39 22.03 -4.07
N VAL A 156 -23.34 21.12 -3.94
CA VAL A 156 -23.70 20.15 -5.00
C VAL A 156 -24.21 20.90 -6.26
N ASP A 157 -24.51 22.17 -6.13
CA ASP A 157 -25.08 23.00 -7.19
C ASP A 157 -24.05 23.61 -8.17
N GLN A 158 -22.73 23.30 -7.97
CA GLN A 158 -21.69 23.78 -8.90
C GLN A 158 -20.72 22.66 -9.31
N PRO A 159 -21.15 21.64 -10.06
CA PRO A 159 -20.24 20.60 -10.55
C PRO A 159 -19.17 21.11 -11.51
N ALA A 160 -19.40 22.26 -12.14
CA ALA A 160 -18.49 22.85 -13.13
C ALA A 160 -17.18 23.43 -12.54
N GLN A 161 -17.11 23.68 -11.22
CA GLN A 161 -15.90 24.30 -10.62
C GLN A 161 -14.79 23.29 -10.29
N LEU A 162 -15.06 22.00 -10.33
CA LEU A 162 -14.07 20.96 -10.04
C LEU A 162 -13.26 20.49 -11.27
N GLY A 163 -13.43 21.08 -12.43
CA GLY A 163 -12.70 20.71 -13.65
C GLY A 163 -12.94 19.27 -14.10
N MET A 164 -13.80 18.53 -13.47
CA MET A 164 -14.28 17.24 -13.94
C MET A 164 -15.33 17.50 -14.99
N ALA A 165 -15.01 17.22 -16.25
CA ALA A 165 -15.97 17.30 -17.33
C ALA A 165 -17.17 16.41 -17.01
N PRO A 166 -18.38 16.98 -16.81
CA PRO A 166 -19.55 16.22 -16.39
C PRO A 166 -20.13 15.32 -17.47
N THR A 167 -19.54 15.28 -18.63
CA THR A 167 -20.24 15.02 -19.88
C THR A 167 -20.10 13.61 -20.43
N VAL A 168 -19.25 12.76 -19.92
CA VAL A 168 -19.11 11.40 -20.48
C VAL A 168 -20.10 10.42 -19.83
N VAL A 169 -20.60 10.70 -18.63
CA VAL A 169 -21.47 9.79 -17.89
C VAL A 169 -22.96 10.00 -18.24
N GLU A 170 -23.36 11.21 -18.65
CA GLU A 170 -24.78 11.50 -18.96
C GLU A 170 -25.21 11.05 -20.36
N GLN A 171 -24.31 10.83 -21.29
CA GLN A 171 -24.64 10.44 -22.66
C GLN A 171 -24.81 8.92 -22.89
N HIS A 172 -24.38 8.10 -21.94
CA HIS A 172 -24.59 6.66 -22.00
C HIS A 172 -25.58 6.26 -20.92
N GLY A 173 -26.85 6.26 -21.27
CA GLY A 173 -27.94 5.81 -20.37
C GLY A 173 -27.58 4.44 -19.74
N SER A 174 -27.63 4.37 -18.42
CA SER A 174 -27.63 3.18 -17.55
C SER A 174 -26.72 1.99 -17.90
N ALA A 175 -25.91 2.04 -18.94
CA ALA A 175 -24.89 1.05 -19.21
C ALA A 175 -23.71 1.32 -18.27
N GLY A 176 -23.43 0.37 -17.38
CA GLY A 176 -22.24 0.40 -16.53
C GLY A 176 -21.00 0.61 -17.41
N PHE A 177 -19.98 1.27 -16.87
CA PHE A 177 -18.69 1.43 -17.57
C PHE A 177 -18.15 0.03 -17.89
N GLU A 178 -18.24 -0.37 -19.12
CA GLU A 178 -17.68 -1.61 -19.62
C GLU A 178 -16.37 -1.32 -20.35
N ALA A 179 -15.27 -1.77 -19.79
CA ALA A 179 -13.95 -1.70 -20.42
C ALA A 179 -13.41 -3.12 -20.66
N PRO A 180 -14.05 -3.93 -21.55
CA PRO A 180 -13.66 -5.32 -21.74
C PRO A 180 -12.22 -5.47 -22.23
N GLY A 181 -11.74 -4.51 -23.03
CA GLY A 181 -10.36 -4.48 -23.50
C GLY A 181 -9.35 -4.25 -22.37
N THR A 182 -9.65 -3.32 -21.45
CA THR A 182 -8.80 -3.08 -20.27
C THR A 182 -8.80 -4.28 -19.34
N PHE A 183 -9.94 -4.92 -19.14
CA PHE A 183 -10.04 -6.14 -18.34
C PHE A 183 -9.26 -7.29 -18.98
N ALA A 184 -9.40 -7.51 -20.28
CA ALA A 184 -8.66 -8.53 -21.02
C ALA A 184 -7.14 -8.30 -20.93
N LEU A 185 -6.69 -7.05 -21.09
CA LEU A 185 -5.27 -6.70 -20.95
C LEU A 185 -4.76 -6.93 -19.53
N ALA A 186 -5.52 -6.55 -18.52
CA ALA A 186 -5.17 -6.77 -17.12
C ALA A 186 -5.06 -8.27 -16.80
N MET A 187 -6.00 -9.07 -17.29
CA MET A 187 -5.95 -10.54 -17.13
C MET A 187 -4.77 -11.16 -17.87
N LEU A 188 -4.47 -10.69 -19.08
CA LEU A 188 -3.29 -11.15 -19.83
C LEU A 188 -2.00 -10.84 -19.07
N LEU A 189 -1.84 -9.61 -18.56
CA LEU A 189 -0.68 -9.22 -17.76
C LEU A 189 -0.58 -10.05 -16.48
N LEU A 190 -1.69 -10.32 -15.81
CA LEU A 190 -1.72 -11.18 -14.62
C LEU A 190 -1.26 -12.60 -14.94
N VAL A 191 -1.76 -13.21 -16.02
CA VAL A 191 -1.34 -14.55 -16.46
C VAL A 191 0.14 -14.56 -16.80
N CYS A 192 0.62 -13.59 -17.56
CA CYS A 192 2.05 -13.46 -17.89
C CYS A 192 2.91 -13.33 -16.62
N PHE A 193 2.47 -12.55 -15.65
CA PHE A 193 3.17 -12.37 -14.37
C PHE A 193 3.24 -13.69 -13.58
N VAL A 194 2.13 -14.41 -13.47
CA VAL A 194 2.09 -15.70 -12.77
C VAL A 194 2.99 -16.75 -13.47
N LEU A 195 2.95 -16.80 -14.80
CA LEU A 195 3.82 -17.71 -15.58
C LEU A 195 5.29 -17.33 -15.40
N TYR A 196 5.63 -16.05 -15.51
CA TYR A 196 6.98 -15.56 -15.28
C TYR A 196 7.49 -15.93 -13.88
N TYR A 197 6.66 -15.73 -12.86
CA TYR A 197 7.00 -16.10 -11.49
C TYR A 197 7.22 -17.61 -11.33
N ALA A 198 6.32 -18.42 -11.87
CA ALA A 198 6.42 -19.87 -11.79
C ALA A 198 7.66 -20.42 -12.50
N ILE A 199 7.98 -19.90 -13.70
CA ILE A 199 9.17 -20.28 -14.46
C ILE A 199 10.45 -19.90 -13.70
N ASN A 200 10.52 -18.67 -13.17
CA ASN A 200 11.68 -18.25 -12.38
C ASN A 200 11.84 -19.06 -11.10
N TRP A 201 10.74 -19.39 -10.43
CA TRP A 201 10.78 -20.22 -9.22
C TRP A 201 11.30 -21.62 -9.53
N ASN A 202 10.78 -22.28 -10.59
CA ASN A 202 11.27 -23.59 -11.01
C ASN A 202 12.75 -23.56 -11.41
N TYR A 203 13.15 -22.51 -12.14
CA TYR A 203 14.56 -22.34 -12.50
C TYR A 203 15.44 -22.19 -11.25
N LEU A 204 15.07 -21.34 -10.32
CA LEU A 204 15.80 -21.13 -9.07
C LEU A 204 15.86 -22.43 -8.24
N ALA A 205 14.76 -23.16 -8.15
CA ALA A 205 14.71 -24.43 -7.43
C ALA A 205 15.62 -25.50 -8.06
N ALA A 206 15.79 -25.48 -9.39
CA ALA A 206 16.66 -26.41 -10.10
C ALA A 206 18.15 -26.03 -10.00
N VAL A 207 18.47 -24.74 -9.93
CA VAL A 207 19.86 -24.23 -9.95
C VAL A 207 20.42 -23.99 -8.55
N TRP A 208 19.56 -23.92 -7.53
CA TRP A 208 19.96 -23.70 -6.14
C TRP A 208 19.98 -25.04 -5.41
N PRO A 209 21.12 -25.74 -5.35
CA PRO A 209 21.21 -26.95 -4.56
C PRO A 209 21.10 -26.56 -3.07
N LEU A 210 20.03 -26.97 -2.44
CA LEU A 210 19.94 -27.01 -0.98
C LEU A 210 20.85 -28.17 -0.54
N SER A 211 22.13 -27.86 -0.35
CA SER A 211 23.08 -28.77 0.27
C SER A 211 23.10 -28.57 1.76
#